data_8cb9c7e7d2cfe34b109dd6cdfccfbdd8
#
_entry.id   8cb9c7e7d2cfe34b109dd6cdfccfbdd8
#
_cell.length_a   1.000
_cell.length_b   1.000
_cell.length_c   1.000
_cell.angle_alpha   90.00
_cell.angle_beta   90.00
_cell.angle_gamma   90.00
#
_symmetry.space_group_name_H-M   'P 1'
#
loop_
_entity.id
_entity.type
_entity.pdbx_description
1 polymer ?
#
loop_
_entity_poly.entity_id
_entity_poly.type
_entity_poly.pdbx_seq_one_letter_code
_entity_poly.pdbx_strand_id
1 'polypeptide(L)' 'EEDGIVLLDYKTDRVDNAEELIRRYKKQLELYADALNRFGAGKTVKEILIYSFALAEEIVIQ' A
#
# COMPACT_ATOMS: atom_id res chain seq x y z
N GLU A 1 -3.14 14.41 2.27
CA GLU A 1 -3.83 14.42 3.57
C GLU A 1 -3.13 15.33 4.56
N GLU A 2 -3.89 16.12 5.27
CA GLU A 2 -3.32 17.04 6.24
C GLU A 2 -2.68 16.33 7.42
N ASP A 3 -3.37 15.32 7.94
CA ASP A 3 -2.97 14.65 9.16
C ASP A 3 -2.37 13.29 8.98
N GLY A 4 -2.17 12.88 7.75
CA GLY A 4 -1.68 11.54 7.51
C GLY A 4 -1.09 11.37 6.14
N ILE A 5 -0.55 10.18 5.94
CA ILE A 5 0.11 9.82 4.70
C ILE A 5 -0.71 8.72 4.02
N VAL A 6 -0.95 8.88 2.74
CA VAL A 6 -1.54 7.82 1.92
C VAL A 6 -0.39 7.21 1.14
N LEU A 7 -0.14 5.93 1.37
CA LEU A 7 0.92 5.21 0.68
C LEU A 7 0.32 4.50 -0.52
N LEU A 8 0.72 4.91 -1.69
CA LEU A 8 0.22 4.33 -2.93
C LEU A 8 1.38 3.71 -3.70
N ASP A 9 1.22 2.44 -4.03
CA ASP A 9 2.23 1.70 -4.77
C ASP A 9 1.62 1.20 -6.08
N TYR A 10 2.37 1.30 -7.16
CA TYR A 10 1.94 0.82 -8.48
C TYR A 10 2.61 -0.50 -8.77
N LYS A 11 1.81 -1.49 -9.13
CA LYS A 11 2.33 -2.82 -9.46
C LYS A 11 1.93 -3.25 -10.85
N THR A 12 2.88 -3.81 -11.57
CA THR A 12 2.66 -4.32 -12.92
C THR A 12 2.60 -5.83 -12.95
N ASP A 13 2.65 -6.48 -11.80
CA ASP A 13 2.61 -7.94 -11.69
C ASP A 13 1.36 -8.49 -12.35
N ARG A 14 1.52 -9.58 -13.06
CA ARG A 14 0.39 -10.29 -13.64
C ARG A 14 -0.20 -11.19 -12.56
N VAL A 15 -1.43 -10.89 -12.17
CA VAL A 15 -2.14 -11.63 -11.14
C VAL A 15 -3.57 -11.87 -11.61
N ASP A 16 -4.19 -12.90 -11.07
CA ASP A 16 -5.56 -13.26 -11.44
C ASP A 16 -6.60 -12.51 -10.62
N ASN A 17 -6.23 -12.07 -9.43
CA ASN A 17 -7.16 -11.37 -8.55
C ASN A 17 -6.41 -10.51 -7.53
N ALA A 18 -7.17 -9.67 -6.84
CA ALA A 18 -6.60 -8.73 -5.87
C ALA A 18 -5.96 -9.44 -4.68
N GLU A 19 -6.52 -10.56 -4.26
CA GLU A 19 -6.00 -11.30 -3.11
C GLU A 19 -4.56 -11.75 -3.31
N GLU A 20 -4.20 -12.07 -4.54
CA GLU A 20 -2.85 -12.51 -4.83
C GLU A 20 -1.85 -11.38 -4.62
N LEU A 21 -2.21 -10.16 -5.04
CA LEU A 21 -1.36 -9.00 -4.79
C LEU A 21 -1.26 -8.68 -3.31
N ILE A 22 -2.37 -8.75 -2.61
CA ILE A 22 -2.38 -8.49 -1.18
C ILE A 22 -1.45 -9.46 -0.47
N ARG A 23 -1.55 -10.74 -0.81
CA ARG A 23 -0.71 -11.77 -0.21
C ARG A 23 0.77 -11.51 -0.45
N ARG A 24 1.11 -11.06 -1.65
CA ARG A 24 2.51 -10.81 -2.02
C ARG A 24 3.11 -9.61 -1.30
N TYR A 25 2.33 -8.56 -1.14
CA TYR A 25 2.89 -7.26 -0.78
C TYR A 25 2.42 -6.69 0.55
N LYS A 26 1.38 -7.25 1.15
CA LYS A 26 0.81 -6.69 2.36
C LYS A 26 1.85 -6.53 3.46
N LYS A 27 2.59 -7.58 3.74
CA LYS A 27 3.58 -7.54 4.82
C LYS A 27 4.68 -6.52 4.54
N GLN A 28 5.13 -6.47 3.29
CA GLN A 28 6.17 -5.54 2.90
C GLN A 28 5.70 -4.09 3.07
N LEU A 29 4.47 -3.82 2.62
CA LEU A 29 3.92 -2.47 2.73
C LEU A 29 3.61 -2.10 4.17
N GLU A 30 3.19 -3.04 4.99
CA GLU A 30 2.97 -2.79 6.40
C GLU A 30 4.27 -2.46 7.12
N LEU A 31 5.35 -3.15 6.78
CA LEU A 31 6.66 -2.84 7.35
C LEU A 31 7.14 -1.46 6.92
N TYR A 32 6.90 -1.13 5.67
CA TYR A 32 7.26 0.19 5.16
C TYR A 32 6.46 1.29 5.87
N ALA A 33 5.16 1.07 6.03
CA ALA A 33 4.30 2.01 6.76
C ALA A 33 4.76 2.16 8.21
N ASP A 34 5.14 1.07 8.84
CA ASP A 34 5.63 1.10 10.21
C ASP A 34 6.90 1.93 10.33
N ALA A 35 7.81 1.77 9.37
CA ALA A 35 9.02 2.57 9.35
C ALA A 35 8.71 4.06 9.19
N LEU A 36 7.78 4.40 8.31
CA LEU A 36 7.37 5.78 8.11
C LEU A 36 6.71 6.35 9.36
N ASN A 37 5.92 5.55 10.06
CA ASN A 37 5.29 5.99 11.30
C ASN A 37 6.33 6.29 12.38
N ARG A 38 7.43 5.55 12.39
CA ARG A 38 8.49 5.75 13.37
C ARG A 38 9.35 6.98 13.08
N PHE A 39 9.62 7.19 11.79
CA PHE A 39 10.57 8.22 11.38
C PHE A 39 9.94 9.39 10.65
N GLY A 40 8.67 9.30 10.37
CA GLY A 40 7.95 10.37 9.67
C GLY A 40 7.65 11.52 10.63
N ALA A 41 7.84 12.73 10.20
CA ALA A 41 7.76 13.95 10.99
C ALA A 41 6.39 14.22 11.62
N GLY A 42 5.98 13.35 12.53
CA GLY A 42 4.73 13.52 13.27
C GLY A 42 3.48 13.07 12.53
N LYS A 43 3.65 12.54 11.33
CA LYS A 43 2.51 12.05 10.54
C LYS A 43 2.49 10.53 10.54
N THR A 44 1.29 9.95 10.43
CA THR A 44 1.13 8.51 10.39
C THR A 44 0.54 8.08 9.04
N VAL A 45 0.83 6.85 8.67
CA VAL A 45 0.25 6.29 7.45
C VAL A 45 -1.19 5.90 7.75
N LYS A 46 -2.13 6.53 7.05
CA LYS A 46 -3.56 6.29 7.23
C LYS A 46 -4.09 5.22 6.30
N GLU A 47 -3.56 5.19 5.10
CA GLU A 47 -4.03 4.24 4.09
C GLU A 47 -2.87 3.68 3.31
N ILE A 48 -2.99 2.43 2.93
CA ILE A 48 -2.06 1.77 2.04
C ILE A 48 -2.85 1.23 0.87
N LEU A 49 -2.48 1.65 -0.32
CA LEU A 49 -3.18 1.28 -1.54
C LEU A 49 -2.20 0.70 -2.55
N ILE A 50 -2.65 -0.27 -3.32
CA ILE A 50 -1.91 -0.76 -4.47
C ILE A 50 -2.77 -0.49 -5.70
N TYR A 51 -2.18 0.10 -6.74
CA TYR A 51 -2.84 0.16 -8.03
C TYR A 51 -2.26 -0.95 -8.91
N SER A 52 -3.12 -1.85 -9.34
CA SER A 52 -2.73 -2.96 -10.20
C SER A 52 -3.01 -2.62 -11.66
N PHE A 53 -1.96 -2.55 -12.45
CA PHE A 53 -2.15 -2.34 -13.89
C PHE A 53 -2.74 -3.58 -14.56
N ALA A 54 -2.39 -4.76 -14.06
CA ALA A 54 -2.94 -5.99 -14.62
C ALA A 54 -4.45 -6.11 -14.42
N LEU A 55 -4.93 -5.68 -13.26
CA LEU A 55 -6.36 -5.74 -12.93
C LEU A 55 -7.07 -4.44 -13.22
N ALA A 56 -6.32 -3.38 -13.50
CA ALA A 56 -6.84 -2.03 -13.73
C ALA A 56 -7.71 -1.57 -12.55
N GLU A 57 -7.25 -1.83 -11.33
CA GLU A 57 -8.01 -1.43 -10.16
C GLU A 57 -7.12 -1.05 -8.97
N GLU A 58 -7.69 -0.23 -8.11
CA GLU A 58 -7.05 0.21 -6.89
C GLU A 58 -7.46 -0.75 -5.77
N ILE A 59 -6.48 -1.22 -5.02
CA ILE A 59 -6.70 -2.21 -3.98
C ILE A 59 -6.32 -1.61 -2.63
N VAL A 60 -7.26 -1.60 -1.70
CA VAL A 60 -7.01 -1.08 -0.35
C VAL A 60 -6.40 -2.19 0.49
N ILE A 61 -5.21 -1.93 1.02
CA ILE A 61 -4.54 -2.87 1.92
C ILE A 61 -4.91 -2.55 3.36
N GLN A 62 -4.95 -1.26 3.65
CA GLN A 62 -5.20 -0.82 5.02
C GLN A 62 -5.90 0.52 5.06
#